data_aa456a2fa449460842e97538b3862a43
#
_entry.id   aa456a2fa449460842e97538b3862a43
#
_cell.length_a   1.000
_cell.length_b   1.000
_cell.length_c   1.000
_cell.angle_alpha   90.00
_cell.angle_beta   90.00
_cell.angle_gamma   90.00
#
_symmetry.space_group_name_H-M   'P 1'
#
loop_
_entity.id
_entity.type
_entity.pdbx_description
1 polymer ?
#
loop_
_entity_poly.entity_id
_entity_poly.type
_entity_poly.pdbx_seq_one_letter_code
_entity_poly.pdbx_strand_id
1 'polypeptide(L)'
;LTMAYYDNGNEILTDYGASRFLNIEAKNKGHYTRENESFAKQTIAHNTLVVDETSNFGGDIKVSSRYHSDIIYSDFNGDHFQVMVAKETNAYSGVEMKRTLVYVTTPFLQFPLILDVLQANSDKEHQYDYPLWYNGHFVSLNFPYTKASNGLQTLGTKNGYQHLWL
;
A
#
# COMPACT_ATOMS: atom_id res chain seq x y z
N LEU A 1 4.49 -4.94 -3.31
CA LEU A 1 4.66 -3.65 -4.07
C LEU A 1 4.18 -2.44 -3.26
N THR A 2 4.36 -2.42 -1.94
CA THR A 2 4.00 -1.27 -1.10
C THR A 2 4.97 -0.10 -1.27
N MET A 3 4.56 1.09 -0.84
CA MET A 3 5.32 2.33 -0.91
C MET A 3 5.18 3.10 0.40
N ALA A 4 6.28 3.67 0.88
CA ALA A 4 6.31 4.71 1.90
C ALA A 4 7.04 5.93 1.33
N TYR A 5 6.67 7.13 1.77
CA TYR A 5 7.32 8.36 1.35
C TYR A 5 7.63 9.26 2.54
N TYR A 6 8.85 9.75 2.57
CA TYR A 6 9.35 10.69 3.58
C TYR A 6 9.79 11.98 2.91
N ASP A 7 9.45 13.10 3.52
CA ASP A 7 9.92 14.42 3.09
C ASP A 7 10.45 15.19 4.30
N ASN A 8 11.67 15.74 4.18
CA ASN A 8 12.37 16.47 5.26
C ASN A 8 12.36 15.73 6.61
N GLY A 9 12.50 14.42 6.60
CA GLY A 9 12.50 13.57 7.78
C GLY A 9 11.11 13.24 8.35
N ASN A 10 10.05 13.71 7.72
CA ASN A 10 8.68 13.41 8.11
C ASN A 10 8.10 12.32 7.19
N GLU A 11 7.39 11.38 7.79
CA GLU A 11 6.64 10.37 7.05
C GLU A 11 5.36 11.01 6.49
N ILE A 12 5.21 11.00 5.17
CA ILE A 12 4.05 11.55 4.46
C ILE A 12 3.11 10.44 4.04
N LEU A 13 3.63 9.44 3.29
CA LEU A 13 2.89 8.22 3.02
C LEU A 13 3.40 7.14 3.96
N THR A 14 2.50 6.67 4.82
CA THR A 14 2.82 5.71 5.87
C THR A 14 2.71 4.28 5.33
N ASP A 15 3.65 3.43 5.68
CA ASP A 15 3.44 1.99 5.59
C ASP A 15 3.19 1.46 7.00
N TYR A 16 1.99 0.96 7.25
CA TYR A 16 1.55 0.58 8.58
C TYR A 16 2.44 -0.52 9.18
N GLY A 17 2.91 -1.45 8.37
CA GLY A 17 3.79 -2.53 8.78
C GLY A 17 3.23 -3.42 9.89
N ALA A 18 3.99 -4.42 10.28
CA ALA A 18 3.64 -5.27 11.42
C ALA A 18 3.93 -4.56 12.75
N SER A 19 2.97 -4.59 13.67
CA SER A 19 3.04 -3.92 14.98
C SER A 19 4.00 -4.63 15.93
N ARG A 20 5.30 -4.52 15.71
CA ARG A 20 6.30 -5.18 16.56
C ARG A 20 6.63 -4.42 17.84
N PHE A 21 6.50 -3.10 17.81
CA PHE A 21 7.07 -2.21 18.84
C PHE A 21 6.08 -1.12 19.24
N LEU A 22 4.85 -1.50 19.56
CA LEU A 22 4.00 -0.57 20.28
C LEU A 22 4.69 -0.23 21.60
N ASN A 23 4.65 1.04 22.00
CA ASN A 23 5.18 1.55 23.28
C ASN A 23 4.40 0.99 24.48
N ILE A 24 4.37 -0.32 24.62
CA ILE A 24 3.82 -1.05 25.75
C ILE A 24 4.95 -1.80 26.44
N GLU A 25 4.83 -1.99 27.75
CA GLU A 25 5.87 -2.56 28.62
C GLU A 25 6.51 -3.86 28.12
N ALA A 26 5.79 -4.67 27.38
CA ALA A 26 6.38 -5.83 26.75
C ALA A 26 6.53 -5.57 25.26
N LYS A 27 7.76 -5.37 24.78
CA LYS A 27 8.11 -5.20 23.37
C LYS A 27 7.48 -6.24 22.44
N ASN A 28 7.14 -7.41 22.96
CA ASN A 28 6.57 -8.51 22.20
C ASN A 28 5.03 -8.51 22.20
N LYS A 29 4.36 -7.74 23.06
CA LYS A 29 2.90 -7.77 23.14
C LYS A 29 2.21 -7.24 21.89
N GLY A 30 2.74 -6.20 21.26
CA GLY A 30 2.22 -5.68 19.98
C GLY A 30 2.25 -6.73 18.87
N HIS A 31 3.27 -7.56 18.85
CA HIS A 31 3.40 -8.65 17.86
C HIS A 31 2.30 -9.71 18.00
N TYR A 32 1.78 -9.92 19.21
CA TYR A 32 0.76 -10.92 19.52
C TYR A 32 -0.65 -10.33 19.63
N THR A 33 -0.84 -9.05 19.37
CA THR A 33 -2.18 -8.47 19.31
C THR A 33 -2.97 -9.05 18.14
N ARG A 34 -4.26 -9.21 18.32
CA ARG A 34 -5.15 -9.71 17.26
C ARG A 34 -5.15 -8.79 16.04
N GLU A 35 -5.05 -7.49 16.28
CA GLU A 35 -5.02 -6.45 15.25
C GLU A 35 -3.76 -6.53 14.38
N ASN A 36 -2.66 -7.06 14.91
CA ASN A 36 -1.47 -7.32 14.10
C ASN A 36 -1.76 -8.34 13.00
N GLU A 37 -2.48 -9.43 13.32
CA GLU A 37 -2.85 -10.44 12.33
C GLU A 37 -4.04 -10.00 11.47
N SER A 38 -5.06 -9.39 12.08
CA SER A 38 -6.32 -9.09 11.41
C SER A 38 -6.29 -7.78 10.60
N PHE A 39 -5.28 -6.90 10.80
CA PHE A 39 -5.12 -5.64 10.09
C PHE A 39 -3.69 -5.38 9.63
N ALA A 40 -2.74 -5.20 10.55
CA ALA A 40 -1.42 -4.68 10.21
C ALA A 40 -0.62 -5.54 9.20
N LYS A 41 -0.86 -6.84 9.17
CA LYS A 41 -0.29 -7.77 8.19
C LYS A 41 -1.15 -7.97 6.94
N GLN A 42 -2.33 -7.38 6.89
CA GLN A 42 -3.21 -7.51 5.74
C GLN A 42 -2.85 -6.49 4.66
N THR A 43 -3.04 -6.85 3.40
CA THR A 43 -2.64 -6.01 2.27
C THR A 43 -3.33 -4.64 2.28
N ILE A 44 -4.56 -4.55 2.76
CA ILE A 44 -5.30 -3.29 2.86
C ILE A 44 -4.67 -2.28 3.83
N ALA A 45 -3.80 -2.71 4.74
CA ALA A 45 -3.06 -1.83 5.64
C ALA A 45 -1.80 -1.21 5.00
N HIS A 46 -1.54 -1.47 3.73
CA HIS A 46 -0.36 -1.02 3.00
C HIS A 46 -0.72 -0.26 1.74
N ASN A 47 0.14 0.65 1.29
CA ASN A 47 -0.03 1.43 0.07
C ASN A 47 0.25 0.57 -1.17
N THR A 48 -0.61 -0.39 -1.45
CA THR A 48 -0.52 -1.30 -2.59
C THR A 48 -1.92 -1.73 -3.06
N LEU A 49 -2.00 -2.38 -4.22
CA LEU A 49 -3.27 -2.84 -4.77
C LEU A 49 -3.77 -4.07 -4.02
N VAL A 50 -5.06 -4.06 -3.68
CA VAL A 50 -5.82 -5.21 -3.17
C VAL A 50 -6.72 -5.70 -4.27
N VAL A 51 -6.84 -7.02 -4.43
CA VAL A 51 -7.70 -7.66 -5.43
C VAL A 51 -8.79 -8.45 -4.71
N ASP A 52 -10.05 -8.21 -5.09
CA ASP A 52 -11.25 -8.91 -4.58
C ASP A 52 -11.33 -8.94 -3.05
N GLU A 53 -10.97 -7.83 -2.40
CA GLU A 53 -10.96 -7.69 -0.94
C GLU A 53 -10.15 -8.80 -0.23
N THR A 54 -9.13 -9.35 -0.90
CA THR A 54 -8.29 -10.41 -0.34
C THR A 54 -6.86 -9.93 -0.13
N SER A 55 -6.19 -10.47 0.88
CA SER A 55 -4.78 -10.19 1.08
C SER A 55 -3.90 -10.98 0.12
N ASN A 56 -2.73 -10.41 -0.23
CA ASN A 56 -1.68 -11.09 -0.97
C ASN A 56 -1.43 -12.48 -0.39
N PHE A 57 -1.31 -13.49 -1.24
CA PHE A 57 -1.09 -14.89 -0.86
C PHE A 57 -2.17 -15.43 0.10
N GLY A 58 -3.40 -14.88 0.05
CA GLY A 58 -4.48 -15.23 0.97
C GLY A 58 -4.21 -14.86 2.43
N GLY A 59 -3.26 -13.95 2.70
CA GLY A 59 -2.83 -13.58 4.05
C GLY A 59 -1.90 -14.61 4.72
N ASP A 60 -1.45 -15.65 4.00
CA ASP A 60 -0.55 -16.66 4.55
C ASP A 60 0.91 -16.19 4.48
N ILE A 61 1.47 -15.82 5.64
CA ILE A 61 2.85 -15.35 5.75
C ILE A 61 3.88 -16.43 5.41
N LYS A 62 3.57 -17.72 5.59
CA LYS A 62 4.48 -18.81 5.25
C LYS A 62 4.58 -18.99 3.74
N VAL A 63 3.49 -18.72 3.04
CA VAL A 63 3.48 -18.71 1.58
C VAL A 63 4.19 -17.46 1.09
N SER A 64 3.78 -16.28 1.54
CA SER A 64 4.35 -14.99 1.08
C SER A 64 5.87 -14.89 1.29
N SER A 65 6.40 -15.47 2.37
CA SER A 65 7.84 -15.45 2.67
C SER A 65 8.71 -16.22 1.66
N ARG A 66 8.11 -16.98 0.75
CA ARG A 66 8.81 -17.72 -0.31
C ARG A 66 8.92 -16.95 -1.62
N TYR A 67 8.23 -15.83 -1.72
CA TYR A 67 8.15 -15.02 -2.93
C TYR A 67 8.63 -13.60 -2.66
N HIS A 68 9.03 -12.95 -3.71
CA HIS A 68 9.40 -11.53 -3.71
C HIS A 68 8.96 -10.92 -5.05
N SER A 69 8.76 -9.61 -5.04
CA SER A 69 8.56 -8.89 -6.29
C SER A 69 9.90 -8.69 -7.00
N ASP A 70 9.89 -8.75 -8.32
CA ASP A 70 11.07 -8.54 -9.15
C ASP A 70 11.23 -7.06 -9.51
N ILE A 71 12.41 -6.49 -9.30
CA ILE A 71 12.77 -5.19 -9.85
C ILE A 71 13.17 -5.41 -11.32
N ILE A 72 12.36 -4.90 -12.25
CA ILE A 72 12.60 -5.06 -13.68
C ILE A 72 13.31 -3.87 -14.31
N TYR A 73 13.29 -2.71 -13.65
CA TYR A 73 14.06 -1.53 -14.05
C TYR A 73 14.28 -0.62 -12.84
N SER A 74 15.45 -0.01 -12.74
CA SER A 74 15.70 1.08 -11.81
C SER A 74 16.78 2.02 -12.36
N ASP A 75 16.57 3.32 -12.20
CA ASP A 75 17.57 4.34 -12.47
C ASP A 75 17.45 5.43 -11.39
N PHE A 76 18.51 5.58 -10.60
CA PHE A 76 18.61 6.57 -9.54
C PHE A 76 19.73 7.60 -9.79
N ASN A 77 20.36 7.58 -10.95
CA ASN A 77 21.50 8.43 -11.27
C ASN A 77 21.09 9.76 -11.92
N GLY A 78 19.84 9.90 -12.32
CA GLY A 78 19.36 11.13 -12.94
C GLY A 78 19.22 12.27 -11.94
N ASP A 79 19.68 13.46 -12.30
CA ASP A 79 19.62 14.65 -11.45
C ASP A 79 18.18 15.09 -11.15
N HIS A 80 17.24 14.80 -12.05
CA HIS A 80 15.86 15.28 -11.97
C HIS A 80 14.82 14.16 -11.96
N PHE A 81 15.19 12.96 -12.35
CA PHE A 81 14.29 11.82 -12.46
C PHE A 81 14.92 10.59 -11.86
N GLN A 82 14.20 9.97 -10.97
CA GLN A 82 14.54 8.66 -10.42
C GLN A 82 13.39 7.71 -10.68
N VAL A 83 13.68 6.52 -11.16
CA VAL A 83 12.65 5.57 -11.60
C VAL A 83 12.90 4.21 -10.99
N MET A 84 11.84 3.57 -10.54
CA MET A 84 11.83 2.16 -10.17
C MET A 84 10.60 1.48 -10.76
N VAL A 85 10.80 0.31 -11.36
CA VAL A 85 9.72 -0.54 -11.87
C VAL A 85 9.85 -1.92 -11.25
N ALA A 86 8.81 -2.35 -10.56
CA ALA A 86 8.75 -3.66 -9.95
C ALA A 86 7.50 -4.43 -10.42
N LYS A 87 7.62 -5.75 -10.48
CA LYS A 87 6.59 -6.67 -10.94
C LYS A 87 6.33 -7.75 -9.89
N GLU A 88 5.07 -8.16 -9.75
CA GLU A 88 4.63 -9.25 -8.89
C GLU A 88 3.62 -10.12 -9.63
N THR A 89 3.85 -11.42 -9.65
CA THR A 89 3.02 -12.38 -10.39
C THR A 89 2.45 -13.49 -9.52
N ASN A 90 2.83 -13.55 -8.24
CA ASN A 90 2.49 -14.66 -7.35
C ASN A 90 1.48 -14.27 -6.26
N ALA A 91 1.32 -12.97 -6.00
CA ALA A 91 0.52 -12.47 -4.89
C ALA A 91 -0.96 -12.82 -5.01
N TYR A 92 -1.49 -12.84 -6.23
CA TYR A 92 -2.86 -13.22 -6.54
C TYR A 92 -2.88 -14.16 -7.74
N SER A 93 -3.65 -15.22 -7.65
CA SER A 93 -3.74 -16.21 -8.73
C SER A 93 -4.35 -15.58 -10.01
N GLY A 94 -3.61 -15.64 -11.11
CA GLY A 94 -4.06 -15.11 -12.40
C GLY A 94 -4.04 -13.58 -12.52
N VAL A 95 -3.41 -12.87 -11.58
CA VAL A 95 -3.22 -11.42 -11.65
C VAL A 95 -1.74 -11.07 -11.64
N GLU A 96 -1.29 -10.43 -12.68
CA GLU A 96 0.03 -9.81 -12.75
C GLU A 96 -0.06 -8.35 -12.34
N MET A 97 0.77 -7.93 -11.40
CA MET A 97 0.84 -6.54 -10.97
C MET A 97 2.19 -5.94 -11.33
N LYS A 98 2.19 -4.68 -11.77
CA LYS A 98 3.39 -3.89 -12.01
C LYS A 98 3.21 -2.50 -11.40
N ARG A 99 4.22 -2.03 -10.68
CA ARG A 99 4.27 -0.67 -10.16
C ARG A 99 5.45 0.07 -10.77
N THR A 100 5.18 1.25 -11.29
CA THR A 100 6.20 2.19 -11.75
C THR A 100 6.14 3.42 -10.86
N LEU A 101 7.24 3.70 -10.18
CA LEU A 101 7.42 4.91 -9.39
C LEU A 101 8.42 5.82 -10.09
N VAL A 102 8.03 7.07 -10.30
CA VAL A 102 8.94 8.11 -10.81
C VAL A 102 8.94 9.27 -9.81
N TYR A 103 10.12 9.60 -9.32
CA TYR A 103 10.35 10.77 -8.48
C TYR A 103 10.98 11.87 -9.31
N VAL A 104 10.34 13.04 -9.33
CA VAL A 104 10.71 14.17 -10.19
C VAL A 104 11.05 15.39 -9.36
N THR A 105 12.26 15.93 -9.54
CA THR A 105 12.80 17.08 -8.79
C THR A 105 13.35 18.16 -9.71
N THR A 106 12.60 18.58 -10.72
CA THR A 106 13.10 19.59 -11.64
C THR A 106 13.07 21.00 -11.03
N PRO A 107 13.93 21.93 -11.45
CA PRO A 107 13.92 23.32 -11.01
C PRO A 107 12.59 24.08 -11.28
N PHE A 108 11.76 23.55 -12.16
CA PHE A 108 10.46 24.14 -12.52
C PHE A 108 9.35 23.74 -11.56
N LEU A 109 9.58 22.76 -10.67
CA LEU A 109 8.62 22.33 -9.66
C LEU A 109 8.99 22.93 -8.32
N GLN A 110 8.01 23.55 -7.66
CA GLN A 110 8.18 24.06 -6.30
C GLN A 110 8.38 22.92 -5.28
N PHE A 111 7.76 21.78 -5.52
CA PHE A 111 7.84 20.59 -4.70
C PHE A 111 8.10 19.37 -5.59
N PRO A 112 8.74 18.33 -5.07
CA PRO A 112 8.87 17.06 -5.79
C PRO A 112 7.52 16.49 -6.23
N LEU A 113 7.50 15.85 -7.39
CA LEU A 113 6.34 15.13 -7.90
C LEU A 113 6.63 13.62 -7.86
N ILE A 114 5.70 12.87 -7.32
CA ILE A 114 5.70 11.41 -7.39
C ILE A 114 4.65 10.99 -8.41
N LEU A 115 5.09 10.27 -9.44
CA LEU A 115 4.20 9.56 -10.35
C LEU A 115 4.19 8.09 -9.91
N ASP A 116 3.02 7.62 -9.55
CA ASP A 116 2.79 6.24 -9.13
C ASP A 116 1.80 5.60 -10.09
N VAL A 117 2.27 4.64 -10.86
CA VAL A 117 1.47 3.92 -11.85
C VAL A 117 1.38 2.46 -11.45
N LEU A 118 0.22 2.07 -10.96
CA LEU A 118 -0.14 0.68 -10.67
C LEU A 118 -0.89 0.09 -11.87
N GLN A 119 -0.41 -1.02 -12.35
CA GLN A 119 -1.02 -1.79 -13.43
C GLN A 119 -1.35 -3.18 -12.91
N ALA A 120 -2.57 -3.62 -13.18
CA ALA A 120 -3.01 -5.01 -12.97
C ALA A 120 -3.44 -5.59 -14.31
N ASN A 121 -2.99 -6.79 -14.59
CA ASN A 121 -3.35 -7.53 -15.79
C ASN A 121 -3.91 -8.90 -15.40
N SER A 122 -5.10 -9.23 -15.91
CA SER A 122 -5.80 -10.49 -15.66
C SER A 122 -6.75 -10.79 -16.81
N ASP A 123 -7.00 -12.07 -17.05
CA ASP A 123 -8.02 -12.54 -18.01
C ASP A 123 -9.45 -12.54 -17.43
N LYS A 124 -9.60 -12.13 -16.17
CA LYS A 124 -10.88 -12.07 -15.47
C LYS A 124 -11.17 -10.68 -14.97
N GLU A 125 -12.45 -10.39 -14.76
CA GLU A 125 -12.87 -9.20 -14.02
C GLU A 125 -12.55 -9.36 -12.53
N HIS A 126 -12.03 -8.29 -11.94
CA HIS A 126 -11.72 -8.20 -10.52
C HIS A 126 -12.15 -6.85 -9.96
N GLN A 127 -12.42 -6.80 -8.68
CA GLN A 127 -12.47 -5.55 -7.93
C GLN A 127 -11.04 -5.19 -7.51
N TYR A 128 -10.68 -3.93 -7.68
CA TYR A 128 -9.38 -3.41 -7.27
C TYR A 128 -9.57 -2.28 -6.28
N ASP A 129 -8.96 -2.42 -5.10
CA ASP A 129 -8.93 -1.37 -4.09
C ASP A 129 -7.51 -0.86 -3.94
N TYR A 130 -7.34 0.46 -3.89
CA TYR A 130 -6.06 1.09 -3.67
C TYR A 130 -6.10 1.92 -2.38
N PRO A 131 -5.67 1.36 -1.24
CA PRO A 131 -5.52 2.12 -0.01
C PRO A 131 -4.36 3.09 -0.14
N LEU A 132 -4.56 4.30 0.33
CA LEU A 132 -3.53 5.32 0.44
C LEU A 132 -3.47 5.81 1.88
N TRP A 133 -2.50 5.33 2.62
CA TRP A 133 -2.24 5.71 4.00
C TRP A 133 -1.29 6.90 4.04
N TYR A 134 -1.68 7.98 4.72
CA TYR A 134 -0.90 9.19 4.77
C TYR A 134 -1.05 9.91 6.12
N ASN A 135 -0.04 10.67 6.48
CA ASN A 135 -0.07 11.61 7.60
C ASN A 135 -0.48 13.00 7.09
N GLY A 136 -1.49 13.59 7.73
CA GLY A 136 -1.95 14.93 7.38
C GLY A 136 -3.46 15.03 7.25
N HIS A 137 -3.90 16.12 6.65
CA HIS A 137 -5.32 16.38 6.42
C HIS A 137 -5.66 16.22 4.94
N PHE A 138 -6.74 15.51 4.68
CA PHE A 138 -7.32 15.44 3.34
C PHE A 138 -7.94 16.81 3.00
N VAL A 139 -7.45 17.42 1.94
CA VAL A 139 -7.96 18.73 1.48
C VAL A 139 -8.86 18.53 0.26
N SER A 140 -8.33 17.98 -0.81
CA SER A 140 -9.10 17.79 -2.05
C SER A 140 -8.42 16.78 -2.99
N LEU A 141 -9.22 16.25 -3.91
CA LEU A 141 -8.75 15.54 -5.09
C LEU A 141 -9.14 16.33 -6.35
N ASN A 142 -8.38 16.16 -7.41
CA ASN A 142 -8.63 16.82 -8.69
C ASN A 142 -9.55 16.01 -9.64
N PHE A 143 -10.25 15.03 -9.08
CA PHE A 143 -11.25 14.22 -9.79
C PHE A 143 -12.53 14.06 -8.94
N PRO A 144 -13.68 13.77 -9.57
CA PRO A 144 -14.93 13.52 -8.86
C PRO A 144 -14.81 12.29 -7.95
N TYR A 145 -15.31 12.40 -6.73
CA TYR A 145 -15.37 11.30 -5.77
C TYR A 145 -16.61 11.41 -4.90
N THR A 146 -17.02 10.30 -4.35
CA THR A 146 -18.07 10.25 -3.33
C THR A 146 -17.44 9.92 -1.98
N LYS A 147 -17.93 10.59 -0.93
CA LYS A 147 -17.58 10.25 0.44
C LYS A 147 -18.60 9.27 0.99
N ALA A 148 -18.16 8.22 1.62
CA ALA A 148 -19.02 7.43 2.47
C ALA A 148 -19.37 8.28 3.70
N SER A 149 -20.66 8.51 3.94
CA SER A 149 -21.12 9.42 4.99
C SER A 149 -22.27 8.85 5.85
N ASN A 150 -22.67 7.61 5.61
CA ASN A 150 -23.97 7.13 6.07
C ASN A 150 -23.90 6.08 7.18
N GLY A 151 -23.01 6.25 8.15
CA GLY A 151 -23.07 5.44 9.35
C GLY A 151 -21.75 4.79 9.70
N LEU A 152 -21.67 4.31 10.93
CA LEU A 152 -20.53 3.55 11.43
C LEU A 152 -20.67 2.08 11.02
N GLN A 153 -20.40 1.80 9.74
CA GLN A 153 -20.35 0.42 9.25
C GLN A 153 -18.94 0.08 8.82
N THR A 154 -18.52 -1.15 9.09
CA THR A 154 -17.24 -1.64 8.58
C THR A 154 -17.31 -1.83 7.08
N LEU A 155 -16.21 -1.55 6.40
CA LEU A 155 -16.09 -1.69 4.94
C LEU A 155 -16.21 -3.16 4.50
N GLY A 156 -15.87 -4.09 5.39
CA GLY A 156 -15.98 -5.52 5.17
C GLY A 156 -15.87 -6.32 6.45
N THR A 157 -15.75 -7.64 6.33
CA THR A 157 -15.78 -8.55 7.50
C THR A 157 -14.48 -9.31 7.75
N LYS A 158 -13.51 -9.24 6.82
CA LYS A 158 -12.25 -9.99 6.89
C LYS A 158 -11.12 -9.24 6.15
N ASN A 159 -9.92 -9.79 6.17
CA ASN A 159 -8.74 -9.32 5.41
C ASN A 159 -8.35 -7.87 5.70
N GLY A 160 -8.64 -7.36 6.91
CA GLY A 160 -8.37 -6.00 7.32
C GLY A 160 -9.54 -5.03 7.13
N TYR A 161 -10.48 -5.30 6.24
CA TYR A 161 -11.63 -4.45 5.93
C TYR A 161 -12.58 -4.25 7.12
N GLN A 162 -12.62 -5.21 8.06
CA GLN A 162 -13.39 -5.09 9.30
C GLN A 162 -12.88 -3.99 10.25
N HIS A 163 -11.71 -3.44 9.99
CA HIS A 163 -11.11 -2.33 10.74
C HIS A 163 -11.25 -0.97 10.04
N LEU A 164 -11.79 -0.95 8.84
CA LEU A 164 -12.07 0.26 8.07
C LEU A 164 -13.56 0.61 8.19
N TRP A 165 -13.84 1.87 8.48
CA TRP A 165 -15.19 2.35 8.75
C TRP A 165 -15.59 3.37 7.67
N LEU A 166 -16.83 3.22 7.20
CA LEU A 166 -17.45 4.17 6.28
C LEU A 166 -18.03 5.37 7.04
#